data_96be9b38be8222f5029522ee03940116
#
_entry.id   96be9b38be8222f5029522ee03940116
#
_cell.length_a   1.000
_cell.length_b   1.000
_cell.length_c   1.000
_cell.angle_alpha   90.00
_cell.angle_beta   90.00
_cell.angle_gamma   90.00
#
_symmetry.space_group_name_H-M   'P 1'
#
loop_
_entity.id
_entity.type
_entity.pdbx_description
1 polymer ?
#
loop_
_entity_poly.entity_id
_entity_poly.type
_entity_poly.pdbx_seq_one_letter_code
_entity_poly.pdbx_strand_id
1 'polypeptide(L)'
;MPVITGNLGQGKGIVAAYFASLYYRRGLRVAANYSLNTECMSSGSDNPVTVIPAMPRIEDLELLGRGCPENEKTRFGALFLDECATWLNTRGFARKDRLPLIDWLIHSRKLGWDVYLIAQHEDMIDSQPSLRECISQSINGNLSLRAKPRVFSHVAHSSRNNA
;
A
#
# COMPACT_ATOMS: atom_id res chain seq x y z
N MET A 1 7.36 -5.12 3.01
CA MET A 1 6.26 -4.33 2.38
C MET A 1 5.45 -5.26 1.50
N PRO A 2 4.14 -5.45 1.73
CA PRO A 2 3.29 -6.20 0.83
C PRO A 2 3.14 -5.50 -0.52
N VAL A 3 3.10 -6.30 -1.60
CA VAL A 3 2.85 -5.83 -2.95
C VAL A 3 1.52 -6.43 -3.42
N ILE A 4 0.63 -5.60 -3.94
CA ILE A 4 -0.63 -6.01 -4.56
C ILE A 4 -0.40 -5.97 -6.07
N THR A 5 -0.35 -7.13 -6.70
CA THR A 5 -0.10 -7.24 -8.14
C THR A 5 -1.31 -7.83 -8.89
N GLY A 6 -1.33 -7.63 -10.19
CA GLY A 6 -2.35 -8.17 -11.09
C GLY A 6 -2.49 -7.32 -12.34
N ASN A 7 -3.00 -7.90 -13.42
CA ASN A 7 -3.20 -7.20 -14.68
C ASN A 7 -4.22 -6.05 -14.57
N LEU A 8 -4.27 -5.21 -15.58
CA LEU A 8 -5.25 -4.13 -15.65
C LEU A 8 -6.67 -4.71 -15.54
N GLY A 9 -7.53 -4.09 -14.74
CA GLY A 9 -8.92 -4.53 -14.53
C GLY A 9 -9.11 -5.71 -13.57
N GLN A 10 -8.06 -6.30 -13.00
CA GLN A 10 -8.18 -7.44 -12.06
C GLN A 10 -8.54 -7.06 -10.62
N GLY A 11 -8.97 -5.83 -10.37
CA GLY A 11 -9.52 -5.45 -9.08
C GLY A 11 -8.47 -5.14 -7.99
N LYS A 12 -7.21 -4.83 -8.35
CA LYS A 12 -6.17 -4.43 -7.39
C LYS A 12 -6.63 -3.31 -6.45
N GLY A 13 -7.28 -2.28 -7.02
CA GLY A 13 -7.83 -1.17 -6.25
C GLY A 13 -8.89 -1.60 -5.25
N ILE A 14 -9.71 -2.61 -5.58
CA ILE A 14 -10.71 -3.17 -4.66
C ILE A 14 -10.03 -3.87 -3.48
N VAL A 15 -8.98 -4.66 -3.76
CA VAL A 15 -8.19 -5.33 -2.72
C VAL A 15 -7.51 -4.30 -1.82
N ALA A 16 -6.91 -3.26 -2.40
CA ALA A 16 -6.29 -2.19 -1.65
C ALA A 16 -7.31 -1.42 -0.79
N ALA A 17 -8.48 -1.08 -1.34
CA ALA A 17 -9.56 -0.45 -0.61
C ALA A 17 -10.10 -1.33 0.54
N TYR A 18 -10.18 -2.64 0.33
CA TYR A 18 -10.53 -3.58 1.39
C TYR A 18 -9.52 -3.52 2.54
N PHE A 19 -8.22 -3.61 2.26
CA PHE A 19 -7.22 -3.49 3.31
C PHE A 19 -7.27 -2.11 3.98
N ALA A 20 -7.40 -1.03 3.21
CA ALA A 20 -7.56 0.31 3.77
C ALA A 20 -8.74 0.39 4.74
N SER A 21 -9.87 -0.24 4.40
CA SER A 21 -11.06 -0.27 5.25
C SER A 21 -10.82 -0.98 6.59
N LEU A 22 -9.95 -2.00 6.62
CA LEU A 22 -9.62 -2.71 7.87
C LEU A 22 -8.85 -1.82 8.85
N TYR A 23 -7.92 -0.98 8.34
CA TYR A 23 -7.22 0.01 9.15
C TYR A 23 -8.14 1.13 9.59
N TYR A 24 -8.92 1.66 8.65
CA TYR A 24 -9.86 2.75 8.88
C TYR A 24 -10.89 2.42 9.97
N ARG A 25 -11.52 1.25 9.89
CA ARG A 25 -12.50 0.77 10.89
C ARG A 25 -11.92 0.62 12.30
N ARG A 26 -10.62 0.41 12.40
CA ARG A 26 -9.91 0.30 13.68
C ARG A 26 -9.45 1.66 14.21
N GLY A 27 -9.84 2.76 13.56
CA GLY A 27 -9.41 4.10 13.92
C GLY A 27 -7.93 4.35 13.69
N LEU A 28 -7.26 3.56 12.84
CA LEU A 28 -5.85 3.72 12.50
C LEU A 28 -5.69 4.73 11.37
N ARG A 29 -4.54 5.38 11.29
CA ARG A 29 -4.24 6.31 10.20
C ARG A 29 -4.20 5.57 8.87
N VAL A 30 -4.81 6.17 7.85
CA VAL A 30 -4.76 5.68 6.47
C VAL A 30 -4.29 6.81 5.57
N ALA A 31 -3.33 6.53 4.70
CA ALA A 31 -2.89 7.45 3.67
C ALA A 31 -2.82 6.72 2.32
N ALA A 32 -3.05 7.45 1.22
CA ALA A 32 -2.97 6.91 -0.13
C ALA A 32 -2.57 8.01 -1.13
N ASN A 33 -1.94 7.63 -2.24
CA ASN A 33 -1.67 8.53 -3.36
C ASN A 33 -2.82 8.59 -4.39
N TYR A 34 -4.00 8.17 -3.97
CA TYR A 34 -5.26 8.23 -4.72
C TYR A 34 -6.43 8.43 -3.75
N SER A 35 -7.57 8.86 -4.27
CA SER A 35 -8.77 9.09 -3.46
C SER A 35 -9.42 7.77 -3.04
N LEU A 36 -9.70 7.64 -1.74
CA LEU A 36 -10.46 6.54 -1.17
C LEU A 36 -11.85 7.05 -0.77
N ASN A 37 -12.90 6.34 -1.18
CA ASN A 37 -14.27 6.66 -0.76
C ASN A 37 -14.51 6.16 0.66
N THR A 38 -14.41 7.06 1.64
CA THR A 38 -14.58 6.74 3.06
C THR A 38 -16.02 6.39 3.43
N GLU A 39 -17.00 6.87 2.68
CA GLU A 39 -18.42 6.54 2.89
C GLU A 39 -18.66 5.02 2.72
N CYS A 40 -17.93 4.40 1.77
CA CYS A 40 -18.00 2.96 1.54
C CYS A 40 -17.20 2.14 2.57
N MET A 41 -16.37 2.78 3.39
CA MET A 41 -15.51 2.07 4.36
C MET A 41 -16.20 1.79 5.70
N SER A 42 -17.47 2.16 5.85
CA SER A 42 -18.29 2.14 7.06
C SER A 42 -17.83 3.09 8.18
N SER A 43 -18.81 3.66 8.84
CA SER A 43 -18.70 4.67 9.89
C SER A 43 -17.85 4.24 11.08
N GLY A 44 -17.10 5.16 11.64
CA GLY A 44 -16.55 5.02 12.98
C GLY A 44 -15.12 5.49 13.17
N SER A 45 -14.46 6.01 12.16
CA SER A 45 -13.17 6.65 12.36
C SER A 45 -13.27 8.16 12.21
N ASP A 46 -12.90 8.88 13.25
CA ASP A 46 -12.73 10.34 13.21
C ASP A 46 -11.42 10.75 12.51
N ASN A 47 -10.59 9.77 12.11
CA ASN A 47 -9.35 10.03 11.42
C ASN A 47 -9.62 10.15 9.90
N PRO A 48 -9.40 11.33 9.29
CA PRO A 48 -9.53 11.48 7.84
C PRO A 48 -8.47 10.66 7.12
N VAL A 49 -8.81 10.13 5.95
CA VAL A 49 -7.81 9.57 5.05
C VAL A 49 -6.95 10.69 4.51
N THR A 50 -5.63 10.55 4.64
CA THR A 50 -4.67 11.52 4.10
C THR A 50 -4.39 11.18 2.64
N VAL A 51 -4.70 12.07 1.71
CA VAL A 51 -4.36 11.92 0.29
C VAL A 51 -3.06 12.66 0.02
N ILE A 52 -2.09 11.95 -0.56
CA ILE A 52 -0.81 12.50 -1.01
C ILE A 52 -0.78 12.56 -2.55
N PRO A 53 0.16 13.30 -3.16
CA PRO A 53 0.27 13.37 -4.62
C PRO A 53 0.39 11.99 -5.28
N ALA A 54 -0.14 11.86 -6.51
CA ALA A 54 -0.11 10.60 -7.28
C ALA A 54 1.33 10.09 -7.51
N MET A 55 2.29 11.01 -7.66
CA MET A 55 3.73 10.73 -7.73
C MET A 55 4.41 11.40 -6.52
N PRO A 56 4.42 10.75 -5.35
CA PRO A 56 4.91 11.36 -4.13
C PRO A 56 6.42 11.56 -4.19
N ARG A 57 6.87 12.67 -3.61
CA ARG A 57 8.27 12.95 -3.35
C ARG A 57 8.60 12.64 -1.89
N ILE A 58 9.88 12.72 -1.55
CA ILE A 58 10.30 12.48 -0.16
C ILE A 58 9.64 13.47 0.81
N GLU A 59 9.49 14.73 0.41
CA GLU A 59 8.88 15.77 1.23
C GLU A 59 7.41 15.44 1.55
N ASP A 60 6.68 14.86 0.61
CA ASP A 60 5.28 14.45 0.81
C ASP A 60 5.18 13.33 1.85
N LEU A 61 6.14 12.40 1.84
CA LEU A 61 6.19 11.30 2.80
C LEU A 61 6.67 11.77 4.18
N GLU A 62 7.60 12.71 4.24
CA GLU A 62 8.05 13.32 5.49
C GLU A 62 6.92 14.11 6.16
N LEU A 63 6.12 14.84 5.37
CA LEU A 63 4.93 15.56 5.86
C LEU A 63 3.85 14.64 6.44
N LEU A 64 3.78 13.37 6.03
CA LEU A 64 2.90 12.40 6.66
C LEU A 64 3.23 12.20 8.14
N GLY A 65 4.49 12.37 8.50
CA GLY A 65 4.96 12.10 9.85
C GLY A 65 4.78 10.63 10.26
N ARG A 66 4.56 10.38 11.54
CA ARG A 66 4.42 9.01 12.09
C ARG A 66 3.03 8.43 11.82
N GLY A 67 2.98 7.17 11.44
CA GLY A 67 1.73 6.42 11.25
C GLY A 67 1.03 6.04 12.56
N CYS A 68 1.81 5.95 13.66
CA CYS A 68 1.29 5.74 15.01
C CYS A 68 2.14 6.49 16.04
N PRO A 69 1.60 6.72 17.25
CA PRO A 69 2.38 7.21 18.38
C PRO A 69 3.57 6.29 18.68
N GLU A 70 4.66 6.85 19.17
CA GLU A 70 5.91 6.11 19.38
C GLU A 70 5.79 4.99 20.41
N ASN A 71 4.91 5.18 21.38
CA ASN A 71 4.59 4.21 22.43
C ASN A 71 3.58 3.14 22.01
N GLU A 72 2.96 3.26 20.84
CA GLU A 72 1.90 2.35 20.37
C GLU A 72 2.32 1.53 19.14
N LYS A 73 3.44 0.81 19.23
CA LYS A 73 4.03 0.04 18.11
C LYS A 73 3.15 -1.06 17.51
N THR A 74 1.97 -1.32 18.08
CA THR A 74 1.01 -2.32 17.58
C THR A 74 -0.12 -1.70 16.75
N ARG A 75 -0.18 -0.36 16.67
CA ARG A 75 -1.25 0.40 16.00
C ARG A 75 -0.77 1.13 14.76
N PHE A 76 0.00 0.46 13.94
CA PHE A 76 0.54 1.06 12.71
C PHE A 76 -0.57 1.61 11.80
N GLY A 77 -0.30 2.76 11.20
CA GLY A 77 -1.08 3.27 10.08
C GLY A 77 -0.78 2.50 8.79
N ALA A 78 -1.63 2.65 7.78
CA ALA A 78 -1.43 2.06 6.47
C ALA A 78 -1.23 3.13 5.40
N LEU A 79 -0.24 2.94 4.53
CA LEU A 79 0.03 3.79 3.38
C LEU A 79 -0.12 2.96 2.09
N PHE A 80 -1.01 3.37 1.22
CA PHE A 80 -1.28 2.71 -0.06
C PHE A 80 -0.72 3.56 -1.21
N LEU A 81 0.16 2.95 -2.00
CA LEU A 81 0.86 3.60 -3.10
C LEU A 81 0.54 2.88 -4.41
N ASP A 82 -0.34 3.48 -5.22
CA ASP A 82 -0.72 2.94 -6.52
C ASP A 82 0.20 3.42 -7.63
N GLU A 83 0.22 2.66 -8.71
CA GLU A 83 1.07 2.88 -9.89
C GLU A 83 2.55 3.09 -9.54
N CYS A 84 3.02 2.45 -8.45
CA CYS A 84 4.38 2.64 -7.95
C CYS A 84 5.45 2.27 -9.00
N ALA A 85 5.13 1.43 -9.96
CA ALA A 85 6.01 1.10 -11.08
C ALA A 85 6.35 2.31 -11.97
N THR A 86 5.51 3.33 -12.02
CA THR A 86 5.74 4.52 -12.85
C THR A 86 6.77 5.47 -12.24
N TRP A 87 6.71 5.64 -10.94
CA TRP A 87 7.56 6.62 -10.22
C TRP A 87 8.68 5.99 -9.37
N LEU A 88 8.59 4.69 -9.05
CA LEU A 88 9.73 3.94 -8.47
C LEU A 88 10.67 3.36 -9.55
N ASN A 89 10.30 3.43 -10.84
CA ASN A 89 11.10 2.87 -11.91
C ASN A 89 12.37 3.71 -12.18
N THR A 90 13.46 3.00 -12.49
CA THR A 90 14.81 3.57 -12.69
C THR A 90 14.94 4.54 -13.86
N ARG A 91 14.00 4.52 -14.82
CA ARG A 91 14.18 5.17 -16.12
C ARG A 91 13.73 6.63 -16.19
N GLY A 92 12.95 7.13 -15.23
CA GLY A 92 12.28 8.44 -15.34
C GLY A 92 12.57 9.44 -14.23
N PHE A 93 13.14 9.04 -13.10
CA PHE A 93 13.40 9.93 -11.97
C PHE A 93 14.90 10.27 -11.85
N ALA A 94 15.21 11.55 -11.66
CA ALA A 94 16.57 11.97 -11.35
C ALA A 94 17.05 11.20 -10.09
N ARG A 95 18.18 10.50 -10.21
CA ARG A 95 18.71 9.57 -9.18
C ARG A 95 18.83 10.20 -7.78
N LYS A 96 18.94 11.54 -7.70
CA LYS A 96 19.06 12.27 -6.44
C LYS A 96 17.81 12.24 -5.59
N ASP A 97 16.62 12.34 -6.21
CA ASP A 97 15.35 12.44 -5.48
C ASP A 97 14.80 11.06 -5.10
N ARG A 98 15.26 10.01 -5.79
CA ARG A 98 14.76 8.65 -5.62
C ARG A 98 15.35 7.92 -4.43
N LEU A 99 16.65 8.07 -4.17
CA LEU A 99 17.31 7.36 -3.08
C LEU A 99 16.72 7.68 -1.70
N PRO A 100 16.48 8.97 -1.35
CA PRO A 100 15.80 9.32 -0.10
C PRO A 100 14.39 8.74 0.02
N LEU A 101 13.64 8.70 -1.10
CA LEU A 101 12.29 8.11 -1.13
C LEU A 101 12.34 6.61 -0.83
N ILE A 102 13.24 5.88 -1.46
CA ILE A 102 13.42 4.44 -1.23
C ILE A 102 13.87 4.19 0.20
N ASP A 103 14.81 4.97 0.71
CA ASP A 103 15.28 4.85 2.10
C ASP A 103 14.14 5.06 3.10
N TRP A 104 13.30 6.06 2.87
CA TRP A 104 12.10 6.27 3.67
C TRP A 104 11.17 5.07 3.64
N LEU A 105 10.91 4.50 2.46
CA LEU A 105 10.06 3.31 2.30
C LEU A 105 10.61 2.11 3.08
N ILE A 106 11.92 1.85 2.98
CA ILE A 106 12.59 0.77 3.71
C ILE A 106 12.43 0.94 5.22
N HIS A 107 12.50 2.18 5.71
CA HIS A 107 12.41 2.51 7.12
C HIS A 107 10.99 2.85 7.61
N SER A 108 9.98 2.80 6.73
CA SER A 108 8.60 3.19 7.03
C SER A 108 8.01 2.54 8.29
N ARG A 109 8.37 1.29 8.57
CA ARG A 109 7.93 0.60 9.79
C ARG A 109 8.48 1.22 11.08
N LYS A 110 9.67 1.82 11.07
CA LYS A 110 10.20 2.57 12.21
C LYS A 110 9.38 3.82 12.50
N LEU A 111 8.71 4.34 11.45
CA LEU A 111 7.80 5.47 11.53
C LEU A 111 6.36 5.05 11.84
N GLY A 112 6.09 3.75 12.00
CA GLY A 112 4.78 3.22 12.32
C GLY A 112 3.85 3.09 11.10
N TRP A 113 4.39 2.92 9.90
CA TRP A 113 3.62 2.71 8.68
C TRP A 113 3.76 1.29 8.14
N ASP A 114 2.64 0.66 7.84
CA ASP A 114 2.56 -0.50 6.97
C ASP A 114 2.32 -0.01 5.53
N VAL A 115 3.33 -0.15 4.67
CA VAL A 115 3.26 0.34 3.28
C VAL A 115 2.83 -0.78 2.35
N TYR A 116 1.81 -0.52 1.53
CA TYR A 116 1.29 -1.38 0.48
C TYR A 116 1.63 -0.78 -0.88
N LEU A 117 2.40 -1.49 -1.67
CA LEU A 117 2.73 -1.10 -3.04
C LEU A 117 1.75 -1.77 -4.00
N ILE A 118 1.20 -1.01 -4.94
CA ILE A 118 0.26 -1.52 -5.95
C ILE A 118 0.93 -1.36 -7.31
N ALA A 119 1.08 -2.47 -8.04
CA ALA A 119 1.72 -2.50 -9.35
C ALA A 119 1.07 -3.53 -10.26
N GLN A 120 1.35 -3.48 -11.56
CA GLN A 120 0.90 -4.53 -12.48
C GLN A 120 1.72 -5.81 -12.29
N HIS A 121 3.05 -5.69 -12.18
CA HIS A 121 3.97 -6.79 -11.94
C HIS A 121 5.04 -6.37 -10.93
N GLU A 122 5.50 -7.31 -10.11
CA GLU A 122 6.57 -7.06 -9.13
C GLU A 122 7.88 -6.61 -9.79
N ASP A 123 8.21 -7.16 -10.96
CA ASP A 123 9.42 -6.83 -11.70
C ASP A 123 9.46 -5.37 -12.20
N MET A 124 8.31 -4.69 -12.21
CA MET A 124 8.23 -3.27 -12.55
C MET A 124 8.64 -2.36 -11.39
N ILE A 125 8.66 -2.89 -10.17
CA ILE A 125 9.14 -2.16 -9.00
C ILE A 125 10.66 -2.28 -8.98
N ASP A 126 11.32 -1.20 -8.59
CA ASP A 126 12.75 -1.03 -8.66
C ASP A 126 13.58 -2.28 -8.35
N SER A 127 14.63 -2.45 -9.16
CA SER A 127 15.65 -3.49 -9.00
C SER A 127 16.62 -3.23 -7.85
N GLN A 128 16.44 -2.21 -7.01
CA GLN A 128 17.33 -2.01 -5.85
C GLN A 128 17.24 -3.22 -4.90
N PRO A 129 18.37 -3.86 -4.59
CA PRO A 129 18.38 -5.07 -3.77
C PRO A 129 17.74 -4.88 -2.41
N SER A 130 17.94 -3.73 -1.77
CA SER A 130 17.37 -3.38 -0.46
C SER A 130 15.85 -3.29 -0.47
N LEU A 131 15.26 -2.71 -1.51
CA LEU A 131 13.80 -2.63 -1.64
C LEU A 131 13.21 -4.01 -1.95
N ARG A 132 13.83 -4.78 -2.83
CA ARG A 132 13.43 -6.16 -3.14
C ARG A 132 13.50 -7.06 -1.91
N GLU A 133 14.53 -6.92 -1.09
CA GLU A 133 14.65 -7.66 0.16
C GLU A 133 13.52 -7.30 1.15
N CYS A 134 13.18 -6.02 1.29
CA CYS A 134 12.04 -5.59 2.11
C CYS A 134 10.69 -6.11 1.61
N ILE A 135 10.53 -6.25 0.29
CA ILE A 135 9.34 -6.84 -0.34
C ILE A 135 9.30 -8.35 -0.06
N SER A 136 10.38 -9.07 -0.34
CA SER A 136 10.45 -10.54 -0.17
C SER A 136 10.34 -10.98 1.29
N GLN A 137 10.95 -10.26 2.23
CA GLN A 137 10.79 -10.52 3.67
C GLN A 137 9.36 -10.34 4.14
N SER A 138 8.58 -9.44 3.53
CA SER A 138 7.15 -9.27 3.83
C SER A 138 6.30 -10.44 3.36
N ILE A 139 6.67 -11.08 2.28
CA ILE A 139 5.98 -12.27 1.75
C ILE A 139 6.25 -13.48 2.66
N ASN A 140 7.48 -13.61 3.19
CA ASN A 140 7.90 -14.71 4.05
C ASN A 140 7.63 -14.47 5.55
N GLY A 141 7.58 -13.21 5.98
CA GLY A 141 7.37 -12.79 7.36
C GLY A 141 5.92 -12.44 7.62
N ASN A 142 5.12 -13.45 7.99
CA ASN A 142 3.81 -13.30 8.61
C ASN A 142 2.92 -12.20 8.02
N LEU A 143 2.29 -12.48 6.91
CA LEU A 143 0.91 -12.11 6.72
C LEU A 143 0.07 -12.96 7.69
N SER A 144 0.35 -12.85 8.99
CA SER A 144 -0.53 -13.26 10.06
C SER A 144 -1.65 -12.23 10.22
N LEU A 145 -2.22 -11.82 9.13
CA LEU A 145 -3.63 -11.50 9.08
C LEU A 145 -4.30 -12.87 9.23
N ARG A 146 -4.79 -13.17 10.43
CA ARG A 146 -5.81 -14.18 10.69
C ARG A 146 -7.10 -13.81 9.93
N ALA A 147 -6.99 -13.75 8.62
CA ALA A 147 -8.06 -13.73 7.66
C ALA A 147 -7.48 -14.29 6.37
N LYS A 148 -7.39 -15.61 6.28
CA LYS A 148 -7.42 -16.26 4.98
C LYS A 148 -8.76 -15.84 4.35
N PRO A 149 -8.80 -15.03 3.30
CA PRO A 149 -10.04 -14.83 2.57
C PRO A 149 -10.27 -16.09 1.75
N ARG A 150 -11.03 -17.02 2.28
CA ARG A 150 -11.61 -18.16 1.54
C ARG A 150 -12.65 -17.70 0.50
N VAL A 151 -12.76 -16.40 0.22
CA VAL A 151 -13.88 -15.83 -0.54
C VAL A 151 -13.51 -15.40 -1.97
N PHE A 152 -12.24 -15.35 -2.36
CA PHE A 152 -11.88 -14.80 -3.68
C PHE A 152 -11.62 -15.82 -4.80
N SER A 153 -11.73 -17.12 -4.55
CA SER A 153 -11.65 -18.12 -5.62
C SER A 153 -12.97 -18.33 -6.40
N HIS A 154 -14.08 -17.74 -5.96
CA HIS A 154 -15.39 -17.96 -6.61
C HIS A 154 -15.94 -16.81 -7.45
N VAL A 155 -15.29 -15.65 -7.49
CA VAL A 155 -15.79 -14.51 -8.30
C VAL A 155 -15.26 -14.51 -9.74
N ALA A 156 -14.25 -15.31 -10.05
CA ALA A 156 -13.64 -15.31 -11.39
C ALA A 156 -14.28 -16.29 -12.38
N HIS A 157 -15.32 -17.07 -12.00
CA HIS A 157 -15.86 -18.13 -12.87
C HIS A 157 -17.35 -18.00 -13.21
N SER A 158 -18.03 -16.90 -12.87
CA SER A 158 -19.48 -16.76 -13.15
C SER A 158 -19.84 -15.80 -14.28
N SER A 159 -18.95 -15.51 -15.21
CA SER A 159 -19.26 -14.63 -16.36
C SER A 159 -18.96 -15.24 -17.73
N ARG A 160 -19.10 -16.55 -17.86
CA ARG A 160 -19.14 -17.16 -19.21
C ARG A 160 -20.11 -18.33 -19.17
N ASN A 161 -21.38 -18.05 -19.36
CA ASN A 161 -22.36 -18.87 -20.04
C ASN A 161 -23.72 -18.19 -19.93
N ASN A 162 -24.06 -17.43 -20.92
CA ASN A 162 -25.40 -17.27 -21.48
C ASN A 162 -25.30 -16.36 -22.71
N ALA A 163 -25.21 -16.95 -23.84
CA ALA A 163 -25.75 -16.50 -25.11
C ALA A 163 -26.24 -17.73 -25.87
#